data_b4c87d64e26c14fbd481b1ba93790f45
#
_entry.id   b4c87d64e26c14fbd481b1ba93790f45
#
_cell.length_a   1.000
_cell.length_b   1.000
_cell.length_c   1.000
_cell.angle_alpha   90.00
_cell.angle_beta   90.00
_cell.angle_gamma   90.00
#
_symmetry.space_group_name_H-M   'P 1'
#
loop_
_entity.id
_entity.type
_entity.pdbx_description
1 polymer ?
#
loop_
_entity_poly.entity_id
_entity_poly.type
_entity_poly.pdbx_seq_one_letter_code
_entity_poly.pdbx_strand_id
1 'polypeptide(L)'
;MISIMLEKRGPWARHGRVPLCATPRLTAYRDEVTLPHGERGTYDWVHVPDQVRVAALVNGALLVVEQYHYLAGPMWQLPGGSVDPADRSSRIAAQRELAEETGYREGRWGDRGSLHALPGLTPARVHLWSTIDPAPSRAAPEPVEADIVVRHIPLHEAVFAVRDGRLRCAASAVLVMMLAMEPSP
;
A
#
# COMPACT_ATOMS: atom_id res chain seq x y z
N MET A 1 -21.62 25.22 -23.10
CA MET A 1 -20.22 25.59 -22.80
C MET A 1 -19.92 25.12 -21.38
N ILE A 2 -19.26 23.96 -21.21
CA ILE A 2 -18.87 23.48 -19.87
C ILE A 2 -17.72 24.38 -19.41
N SER A 3 -17.96 25.14 -18.37
CA SER A 3 -16.92 25.97 -17.73
C SER A 3 -15.83 25.05 -17.22
N ILE A 4 -14.71 24.97 -17.92
CA ILE A 4 -13.51 24.26 -17.47
C ILE A 4 -12.97 25.07 -16.29
N MET A 5 -13.27 24.62 -15.06
CA MET A 5 -12.72 25.28 -13.87
C MET A 5 -11.22 25.00 -13.82
N LEU A 6 -10.43 26.07 -13.90
CA LEU A 6 -8.98 26.03 -13.71
C LEU A 6 -8.67 25.53 -12.28
N GLU A 7 -8.08 24.35 -12.14
CA GLU A 7 -7.67 23.84 -10.85
C GLU A 7 -6.17 24.08 -10.63
N LYS A 8 -5.86 24.94 -9.66
CA LYS A 8 -4.48 25.18 -9.23
C LYS A 8 -3.98 24.04 -8.34
N ARG A 9 -2.77 23.55 -8.62
CA ARG A 9 -2.06 22.50 -7.86
C ARG A 9 -0.62 22.95 -7.58
N GLY A 10 -0.44 23.81 -6.58
CA GLY A 10 0.84 24.46 -6.35
C GLY A 10 1.25 25.30 -7.57
N PRO A 11 2.45 25.06 -8.15
CA PRO A 11 2.91 25.79 -9.34
C PRO A 11 2.26 25.32 -10.65
N TRP A 12 1.44 24.27 -10.63
CA TRP A 12 0.75 23.73 -11.79
C TRP A 12 -0.68 24.28 -11.88
N ALA A 13 -1.23 24.28 -13.10
CA ALA A 13 -2.65 24.50 -13.30
C ALA A 13 -3.23 23.46 -14.25
N ARG A 14 -4.29 22.75 -13.83
CA ARG A 14 -5.01 21.80 -14.67
C ARG A 14 -6.13 22.53 -15.41
N HIS A 15 -6.23 22.30 -16.72
CA HIS A 15 -7.24 22.88 -17.60
C HIS A 15 -8.27 21.86 -18.07
N GLY A 16 -7.86 20.60 -18.21
CA GLY A 16 -8.73 19.54 -18.67
C GLY A 16 -8.21 18.17 -18.23
N ARG A 17 -9.05 17.16 -18.37
CA ARG A 17 -8.71 15.75 -18.13
C ARG A 17 -9.44 14.86 -19.12
N VAL A 18 -8.72 13.92 -19.72
CA VAL A 18 -9.30 12.87 -20.56
C VAL A 18 -8.90 11.49 -20.04
N PRO A 19 -9.83 10.54 -19.94
CA PRO A 19 -9.47 9.15 -19.70
C PRO A 19 -8.83 8.56 -20.95
N LEU A 20 -7.72 7.84 -20.80
CA LEU A 20 -7.03 7.13 -21.86
C LEU A 20 -7.43 5.65 -21.91
N CYS A 21 -7.62 5.05 -20.74
CA CYS A 21 -8.01 3.66 -20.56
C CYS A 21 -8.66 3.49 -19.19
N ALA A 22 -9.67 2.62 -19.09
CA ALA A 22 -10.34 2.28 -17.84
C ALA A 22 -10.57 0.77 -17.76
N THR A 23 -10.27 0.21 -16.59
CA THR A 23 -10.55 -1.17 -16.19
C THR A 23 -11.17 -1.16 -14.80
N PRO A 24 -11.69 -2.29 -14.29
CA PRO A 24 -12.17 -2.33 -12.90
C PRO A 24 -11.11 -1.99 -11.84
N ARG A 25 -9.82 -2.14 -12.16
CA ARG A 25 -8.71 -1.97 -11.19
C ARG A 25 -7.96 -0.64 -11.34
N LEU A 26 -7.99 0.00 -12.51
CA LEU A 26 -7.28 1.27 -12.75
C LEU A 26 -7.95 2.10 -13.85
N THR A 27 -7.70 3.42 -13.79
CA THR A 27 -7.99 4.32 -14.91
C THR A 27 -6.74 5.14 -15.20
N ALA A 28 -6.30 5.13 -16.47
CA ALA A 28 -5.24 6.01 -16.94
C ALA A 28 -5.86 7.32 -17.45
N TYR A 29 -5.25 8.44 -17.07
CA TYR A 29 -5.69 9.79 -17.44
C TYR A 29 -4.56 10.58 -18.08
N ARG A 30 -4.95 11.51 -18.94
CA ARG A 30 -4.11 12.64 -19.38
C ARG A 30 -4.75 13.94 -18.93
N ASP A 31 -4.01 14.71 -18.14
CA ASP A 31 -4.37 16.08 -17.78
C ASP A 31 -3.71 17.07 -18.75
N GLU A 32 -4.48 18.06 -19.23
CA GLU A 32 -3.95 19.24 -19.87
C GLU A 32 -3.52 20.23 -18.78
N VAL A 33 -2.27 20.64 -18.78
CA VAL A 33 -1.70 21.43 -17.68
C VAL A 33 -0.94 22.66 -18.17
N THR A 34 -0.81 23.65 -17.29
CA THR A 34 0.29 24.61 -17.35
C THR A 34 1.38 24.15 -16.41
N LEU A 35 2.58 24.02 -16.94
CA LEU A 35 3.80 23.63 -16.22
C LEU A 35 4.25 24.74 -15.25
N PRO A 36 5.12 24.45 -14.26
CA PRO A 36 5.57 25.46 -13.29
C PRO A 36 6.24 26.71 -13.90
N HIS A 37 6.84 26.58 -15.08
CA HIS A 37 7.47 27.69 -15.82
C HIS A 37 6.54 28.39 -16.80
N GLY A 38 5.23 28.06 -16.78
CA GLY A 38 4.18 28.80 -17.51
C GLY A 38 3.80 28.19 -18.86
N GLU A 39 4.53 27.23 -19.40
CA GLU A 39 4.21 26.60 -20.67
C GLU A 39 3.05 25.62 -20.57
N ARG A 40 2.34 25.41 -21.68
CA ARG A 40 1.31 24.38 -21.82
C ARG A 40 1.95 23.02 -22.03
N GLY A 41 1.36 21.98 -21.40
CA GLY A 41 1.82 20.62 -21.55
C GLY A 41 0.73 19.62 -21.15
N THR A 42 1.13 18.36 -21.05
CA THR A 42 0.28 17.27 -20.58
C THR A 42 0.95 16.53 -19.44
N TYR A 43 0.12 15.90 -18.58
CA TYR A 43 0.58 15.02 -17.50
C TYR A 43 -0.22 13.72 -17.50
N ASP A 44 0.46 12.60 -17.75
CA ASP A 44 -0.14 11.29 -17.75
C ASP A 44 0.00 10.66 -16.37
N TRP A 45 -1.08 10.08 -15.86
CA TRP A 45 -1.11 9.47 -14.55
C TRP A 45 -2.15 8.35 -14.46
N VAL A 46 -2.06 7.50 -13.44
CA VAL A 46 -3.02 6.43 -13.21
C VAL A 46 -3.74 6.63 -11.87
N HIS A 47 -5.04 6.41 -11.89
CA HIS A 47 -5.84 6.25 -10.68
C HIS A 47 -5.92 4.76 -10.34
N VAL A 48 -5.48 4.43 -9.14
CA VAL A 48 -5.63 3.12 -8.50
C VAL A 48 -6.11 3.34 -7.06
N PRO A 49 -6.74 2.35 -6.41
CA PRO A 49 -7.10 2.45 -4.99
C PRO A 49 -5.87 2.68 -4.10
N ASP A 50 -6.10 3.35 -2.97
CA ASP A 50 -5.13 3.36 -1.89
C ASP A 50 -4.84 1.93 -1.42
N GLN A 51 -3.72 1.73 -0.76
CA GLN A 51 -3.32 0.45 -0.22
C GLN A 51 -3.03 0.52 1.28
N VAL A 52 -2.95 -0.64 1.91
CA VAL A 52 -2.54 -0.79 3.30
C VAL A 52 -1.39 -1.77 3.42
N ARG A 53 -0.53 -1.59 4.44
CA ARG A 53 0.44 -2.58 4.91
C ARG A 53 0.39 -2.65 6.42
N VAL A 54 0.48 -3.87 6.96
CA VAL A 54 0.30 -4.14 8.38
C VAL A 54 1.52 -4.85 8.96
N ALA A 55 2.18 -4.23 9.91
CA ALA A 55 3.18 -4.88 10.75
C ALA A 55 2.49 -5.53 11.95
N ALA A 56 2.21 -6.81 11.87
CA ALA A 56 1.56 -7.56 12.94
C ALA A 56 2.59 -8.34 13.75
N LEU A 57 2.65 -8.10 15.06
CA LEU A 57 3.53 -8.78 16.00
C LEU A 57 2.73 -9.80 16.80
N VAL A 58 3.05 -11.08 16.64
CA VAL A 58 2.46 -12.21 17.36
C VAL A 58 3.53 -12.83 18.23
N ASN A 59 3.37 -12.78 19.56
CA ASN A 59 4.38 -13.25 20.51
C ASN A 59 5.79 -12.68 20.23
N GLY A 60 5.87 -11.42 19.81
CA GLY A 60 7.13 -10.75 19.49
C GLY A 60 7.69 -11.06 18.09
N ALA A 61 7.11 -11.99 17.34
CA ALA A 61 7.49 -12.28 15.96
C ALA A 61 6.63 -11.47 14.96
N LEU A 62 7.26 -10.94 13.93
CA LEU A 62 6.60 -10.21 12.84
C LEU A 62 5.98 -11.19 11.84
N LEU A 63 4.73 -10.98 11.49
CA LEU A 63 4.09 -11.70 10.39
C LEU A 63 4.58 -11.16 9.05
N VAL A 64 5.02 -12.05 8.19
CA VAL A 64 5.42 -11.78 6.81
C VAL A 64 4.69 -12.78 5.92
N VAL A 65 4.21 -12.34 4.77
CA VAL A 65 3.66 -13.20 3.73
C VAL A 65 4.67 -13.37 2.61
N GLU A 66 4.86 -14.61 2.18
CA GLU A 66 5.59 -14.96 0.98
C GLU A 66 4.59 -15.30 -0.11
N GLN A 67 4.72 -14.68 -1.27
CA GLN A 67 3.78 -14.81 -2.38
C GLN A 67 4.50 -14.62 -3.72
N TYR A 68 3.97 -15.24 -4.78
CA TYR A 68 4.40 -14.97 -6.14
C TYR A 68 3.55 -13.86 -6.77
N HIS A 69 4.16 -12.68 -6.97
CA HIS A 69 3.52 -11.58 -7.69
C HIS A 69 3.71 -11.72 -9.19
N TYR A 70 2.64 -11.69 -9.95
CA TYR A 70 2.65 -11.86 -11.40
C TYR A 70 3.67 -10.96 -12.12
N LEU A 71 3.83 -9.71 -11.69
CA LEU A 71 4.76 -8.75 -12.31
C LEU A 71 6.15 -8.74 -11.68
N ALA A 72 6.31 -9.17 -10.43
CA ALA A 72 7.54 -8.98 -9.66
C ALA A 72 8.23 -10.30 -9.24
N GLY A 73 7.56 -11.44 -9.45
CA GLY A 73 8.04 -12.75 -9.02
C GLY A 73 7.89 -12.98 -7.51
N PRO A 74 8.57 -13.99 -6.96
CA PRO A 74 8.44 -14.33 -5.56
C PRO A 74 9.07 -13.26 -4.68
N MET A 75 8.37 -12.87 -3.60
CA MET A 75 8.89 -11.94 -2.60
C MET A 75 8.19 -12.11 -1.26
N TRP A 76 8.85 -11.63 -0.23
CA TRP A 76 8.26 -11.40 1.07
C TRP A 76 7.73 -9.97 1.15
N GLN A 77 6.61 -9.81 1.84
CA GLN A 77 6.03 -8.51 2.17
C GLN A 77 5.27 -8.59 3.50
N LEU A 78 4.92 -7.45 4.05
CA LEU A 78 3.96 -7.39 5.15
C LEU A 78 2.55 -7.62 4.61
N PRO A 79 1.64 -8.22 5.39
CA PRO A 79 0.24 -8.37 5.03
C PRO A 79 -0.39 -7.06 4.58
N GLY A 80 -1.29 -7.12 3.60
CA GLY A 80 -2.04 -5.96 3.15
C GLY A 80 -2.25 -5.90 1.64
N GLY A 81 -3.27 -5.18 1.24
CA GLY A 81 -3.74 -5.05 -0.13
C GLY A 81 -4.43 -3.73 -0.40
N SER A 82 -5.43 -3.73 -1.25
CA SER A 82 -6.16 -2.53 -1.67
C SER A 82 -7.21 -2.10 -0.64
N VAL A 83 -7.42 -0.80 -0.50
CA VAL A 83 -8.58 -0.25 0.20
C VAL A 83 -9.78 -0.34 -0.73
N ASP A 84 -10.76 -1.16 -0.36
CA ASP A 84 -11.98 -1.33 -1.12
C ASP A 84 -12.96 -0.18 -0.89
N PRO A 85 -13.84 0.13 -1.87
CA PRO A 85 -14.89 1.12 -1.69
C PRO A 85 -15.84 0.84 -0.51
N ALA A 86 -15.94 -0.42 -0.09
CA ALA A 86 -16.73 -0.84 1.07
C ALA A 86 -16.02 -0.58 2.41
N ASP A 87 -14.70 -0.42 2.40
CA ASP A 87 -13.94 -0.13 3.59
C ASP A 87 -14.17 1.31 4.05
N ARG A 88 -14.69 1.47 5.27
CA ARG A 88 -15.00 2.80 5.85
C ARG A 88 -13.76 3.60 6.20
N SER A 89 -12.59 2.96 6.27
CA SER A 89 -11.29 3.57 6.55
C SER A 89 -10.15 2.63 6.18
N SER A 90 -8.94 3.18 6.00
CA SER A 90 -7.72 2.37 5.79
C SER A 90 -7.44 1.40 6.95
N ARG A 91 -7.88 1.71 8.18
CA ARG A 91 -7.80 0.78 9.31
C ARG A 91 -8.68 -0.45 9.12
N ILE A 92 -9.90 -0.28 8.62
CA ILE A 92 -10.82 -1.40 8.33
C ILE A 92 -10.24 -2.26 7.20
N ALA A 93 -9.72 -1.65 6.13
CA ALA A 93 -8.99 -2.36 5.09
C ALA A 93 -7.81 -3.17 5.66
N ALA A 94 -7.00 -2.56 6.52
CA ALA A 94 -5.86 -3.22 7.17
C ALA A 94 -6.29 -4.42 8.04
N GLN A 95 -7.40 -4.30 8.76
CA GLN A 95 -7.96 -5.40 9.56
C GLN A 95 -8.49 -6.54 8.70
N ARG A 96 -9.17 -6.22 7.59
CA ARG A 96 -9.68 -7.20 6.63
C ARG A 96 -8.53 -7.96 5.98
N GLU A 97 -7.57 -7.26 5.39
CA GLU A 97 -6.41 -7.85 4.71
C GLU A 97 -5.58 -8.74 5.65
N LEU A 98 -5.30 -8.27 6.87
CA LEU A 98 -4.60 -9.10 7.86
C LEU A 98 -5.35 -10.42 8.13
N ALA A 99 -6.68 -10.35 8.29
CA ALA A 99 -7.49 -11.54 8.57
C ALA A 99 -7.55 -12.48 7.37
N GLU A 100 -7.72 -11.96 6.16
CA GLU A 100 -7.84 -12.73 4.92
C GLU A 100 -6.53 -13.47 4.60
N GLU A 101 -5.41 -12.75 4.58
CA GLU A 101 -4.11 -13.32 4.20
C GLU A 101 -3.50 -14.21 5.29
N THR A 102 -3.67 -13.86 6.57
CA THR A 102 -2.88 -14.48 7.63
C THR A 102 -3.69 -15.28 8.66
N GLY A 103 -5.01 -15.09 8.71
CA GLY A 103 -5.83 -15.68 9.76
C GLY A 103 -5.62 -15.04 11.13
N TYR A 104 -5.20 -13.79 11.21
CA TYR A 104 -5.11 -13.02 12.44
C TYR A 104 -6.00 -11.77 12.38
N ARG A 105 -6.62 -11.40 13.48
CA ARG A 105 -7.48 -10.23 13.59
C ARG A 105 -7.39 -9.62 14.99
N GLU A 106 -8.00 -8.42 15.14
CA GLU A 106 -8.01 -7.70 16.42
C GLU A 106 -6.59 -7.23 16.83
N GLY A 107 -6.31 -7.18 18.12
CA GLY A 107 -5.04 -6.69 18.65
C GLY A 107 -5.00 -5.20 18.94
N ARG A 108 -3.85 -4.72 19.39
CA ARG A 108 -3.62 -3.28 19.69
C ARG A 108 -3.08 -2.58 18.46
N TRP A 109 -3.93 -1.82 17.80
CA TRP A 109 -3.64 -1.16 16.54
C TRP A 109 -3.00 0.21 16.75
N GLY A 110 -1.95 0.49 15.97
CA GLY A 110 -1.28 1.79 15.88
C GLY A 110 -1.23 2.30 14.44
N ASP A 111 -1.54 3.58 14.24
CA ASP A 111 -1.32 4.27 12.96
C ASP A 111 0.17 4.59 12.81
N ARG A 112 0.76 4.26 11.66
CA ARG A 112 2.16 4.49 11.29
C ARG A 112 2.30 5.51 10.17
N GLY A 113 1.21 6.21 9.84
CA GLY A 113 1.15 7.20 8.80
C GLY A 113 0.87 6.63 7.41
N SER A 114 1.18 7.40 6.39
CA SER A 114 1.03 6.99 4.99
C SER A 114 2.14 7.55 4.13
N LEU A 115 2.40 6.91 3.00
CA LEU A 115 3.39 7.33 2.02
C LEU A 115 2.85 7.21 0.59
N HIS A 116 3.48 7.91 -0.34
CA HIS A 116 3.25 7.74 -1.77
C HIS A 116 4.31 6.79 -2.32
N ALA A 117 3.92 5.63 -2.83
CA ALA A 117 4.85 4.67 -3.41
C ALA A 117 5.38 5.17 -4.78
N LEU A 118 4.54 5.83 -5.57
CA LEU A 118 4.86 6.31 -6.92
C LEU A 118 4.30 7.72 -7.15
N PRO A 119 4.83 8.77 -6.46
CA PRO A 119 4.22 10.12 -6.45
C PRO A 119 4.19 10.80 -7.82
N GLY A 120 5.05 10.40 -8.75
CA GLY A 120 5.06 10.91 -10.12
C GLY A 120 4.09 10.19 -11.07
N LEU A 121 3.44 9.12 -10.63
CA LEU A 121 2.57 8.30 -11.47
C LEU A 121 1.13 8.20 -10.95
N THR A 122 0.95 8.17 -9.63
CA THR A 122 -0.38 8.01 -9.01
C THR A 122 -0.49 8.84 -7.72
N PRO A 123 -1.67 9.41 -7.43
CA PRO A 123 -1.93 10.05 -6.14
C PRO A 123 -2.20 9.02 -5.01
N ALA A 124 -2.33 7.74 -5.33
CA ALA A 124 -2.64 6.70 -4.37
C ALA A 124 -1.60 6.65 -3.24
N ARG A 125 -2.08 6.37 -2.04
CA ARG A 125 -1.27 6.24 -0.83
C ARG A 125 -1.19 4.79 -0.39
N VAL A 126 -0.13 4.48 0.34
CA VAL A 126 -0.04 3.26 1.13
C VAL A 126 -0.12 3.65 2.59
N HIS A 127 -1.21 3.26 3.26
CA HIS A 127 -1.40 3.50 4.69
C HIS A 127 -0.69 2.41 5.49
N LEU A 128 0.10 2.81 6.45
CA LEU A 128 0.94 1.94 7.26
C LEU A 128 0.28 1.74 8.63
N TRP A 129 0.09 0.49 9.02
CA TRP A 129 -0.51 0.12 10.27
C TRP A 129 0.37 -0.87 11.03
N SER A 130 0.28 -0.87 12.36
CA SER A 130 0.83 -1.93 13.18
C SER A 130 -0.24 -2.51 14.09
N THR A 131 -0.09 -3.78 14.46
CA THR A 131 -0.88 -4.39 15.52
C THR A 131 -0.02 -5.31 16.37
N ILE A 132 -0.32 -5.37 17.66
CA ILE A 132 0.41 -6.18 18.64
C ILE A 132 -0.60 -7.17 19.25
N ASP A 133 -0.18 -8.43 19.34
CA ASP A 133 -0.96 -9.54 19.87
C ASP A 133 -2.35 -9.67 19.21
N PRO A 134 -2.43 -9.72 17.86
CA PRO A 134 -3.68 -10.04 17.21
C PRO A 134 -4.10 -11.47 17.53
N ALA A 135 -5.42 -11.69 17.65
CA ALA A 135 -5.98 -13.00 17.95
C ALA A 135 -6.04 -13.87 16.69
N PRO A 136 -5.80 -15.18 16.79
CA PRO A 136 -5.96 -16.09 15.66
C PRO A 136 -7.42 -16.16 15.20
N SER A 137 -7.60 -16.27 13.89
CA SER A 137 -8.87 -16.48 13.21
C SER A 137 -8.67 -17.41 12.01
N ARG A 138 -9.67 -17.57 11.16
CA ARG A 138 -9.53 -18.37 9.95
C ARG A 138 -9.08 -17.45 8.79
N ALA A 139 -8.00 -17.83 8.13
CA ALA A 139 -7.60 -17.19 6.87
C ALA A 139 -8.61 -17.49 5.76
N ALA A 140 -8.81 -16.53 4.87
CA ALA A 140 -9.68 -16.66 3.70
C ALA A 140 -9.10 -15.80 2.55
N PRO A 141 -7.87 -16.13 2.05
CA PRO A 141 -7.22 -15.37 1.00
C PRO A 141 -8.06 -15.41 -0.30
N GLU A 142 -7.92 -14.39 -1.11
CA GLU A 142 -8.52 -14.37 -2.45
C GLU A 142 -7.94 -15.50 -3.32
N PRO A 143 -8.67 -15.95 -4.38
CA PRO A 143 -8.15 -16.99 -5.30
C PRO A 143 -6.80 -16.66 -5.94
N VAL A 144 -6.49 -15.38 -6.15
CA VAL A 144 -5.20 -14.91 -6.68
C VAL A 144 -4.06 -14.92 -5.64
N GLU A 145 -4.39 -15.20 -4.39
CA GLU A 145 -3.50 -15.24 -3.23
C GLU A 145 -3.40 -16.65 -2.62
N ALA A 146 -3.87 -17.65 -3.36
CA ALA A 146 -3.91 -19.04 -2.88
C ALA A 146 -2.52 -19.66 -2.59
N ASP A 147 -1.44 -19.01 -3.06
CA ASP A 147 -0.04 -19.41 -2.83
C ASP A 147 0.61 -18.70 -1.63
N ILE A 148 -0.14 -17.86 -0.89
CA ILE A 148 0.40 -17.16 0.27
C ILE A 148 0.89 -18.16 1.33
N VAL A 149 2.14 -17.95 1.75
CA VAL A 149 2.74 -18.64 2.90
C VAL A 149 3.01 -17.64 4.01
N VAL A 150 2.34 -17.81 5.16
CA VAL A 150 2.54 -16.95 6.33
C VAL A 150 3.77 -17.41 7.11
N ARG A 151 4.67 -16.46 7.40
CA ARG A 151 5.88 -16.70 8.20
C ARG A 151 5.86 -15.83 9.45
N HIS A 152 6.36 -16.38 10.54
CA HIS A 152 6.61 -15.68 11.80
C HIS A 152 8.12 -15.54 11.93
N ILE A 153 8.64 -14.33 11.82
CA ILE A 153 10.07 -14.08 11.85
C ILE A 153 10.44 -13.01 12.88
N PRO A 154 11.61 -13.08 13.50
CA PRO A 154 12.11 -11.99 14.34
C PRO A 154 12.27 -10.70 13.53
N LEU A 155 12.06 -9.53 14.16
CA LEU A 155 12.18 -8.25 13.47
C LEU A 155 13.56 -8.06 12.81
N HIS A 156 14.64 -8.50 13.45
CA HIS A 156 15.98 -8.41 12.85
C HIS A 156 16.11 -9.24 11.56
N GLU A 157 15.43 -10.38 11.45
CA GLU A 157 15.40 -11.16 10.21
C GLU A 157 14.64 -10.44 9.10
N ALA A 158 13.54 -9.73 9.43
CA ALA A 158 12.83 -8.89 8.47
C ALA A 158 13.73 -7.76 7.93
N VAL A 159 14.55 -7.14 8.81
CA VAL A 159 15.57 -6.15 8.39
C VAL A 159 16.62 -6.77 7.45
N PHE A 160 17.09 -7.98 7.74
CA PHE A 160 17.99 -8.70 6.83
C PHE A 160 17.29 -9.03 5.50
N ALA A 161 16.02 -9.44 5.53
CA ALA A 161 15.25 -9.73 4.33
C ALA A 161 15.05 -8.51 3.42
N VAL A 162 14.99 -7.28 3.99
CA VAL A 162 15.04 -6.04 3.20
C VAL A 162 16.40 -5.88 2.53
N ARG A 163 17.49 -6.14 3.25
CA ARG A 163 18.87 -5.95 2.74
C ARG A 163 19.27 -6.97 1.68
N ASP A 164 18.86 -8.22 1.82
CA ASP A 164 19.20 -9.31 0.90
C ASP A 164 18.19 -9.46 -0.26
N GLY A 165 17.13 -8.64 -0.28
CA GLY A 165 16.17 -8.58 -1.37
C GLY A 165 15.08 -9.66 -1.32
N ARG A 166 14.91 -10.41 -0.23
CA ARG A 166 13.73 -11.26 -0.03
C ARG A 166 12.47 -10.42 0.19
N LEU A 167 12.54 -9.36 1.00
CA LEU A 167 11.46 -8.41 1.26
C LEU A 167 11.65 -7.16 0.40
N ARG A 168 10.98 -7.11 -0.77
CA ARG A 168 11.18 -6.09 -1.82
C ARG A 168 10.04 -5.11 -1.99
N CYS A 169 8.90 -5.31 -1.33
CA CYS A 169 7.81 -4.34 -1.32
C CYS A 169 8.27 -3.07 -0.59
N ALA A 170 8.34 -1.94 -1.29
CA ALA A 170 8.88 -0.69 -0.74
C ALA A 170 8.15 -0.23 0.53
N ALA A 171 6.82 -0.26 0.55
CA ALA A 171 6.04 0.15 1.73
C ALA A 171 6.26 -0.80 2.92
N SER A 172 6.39 -2.12 2.66
CA SER A 172 6.73 -3.10 3.68
C SER A 172 8.14 -2.85 4.24
N ALA A 173 9.11 -2.59 3.37
CA ALA A 173 10.48 -2.29 3.77
C ALA A 173 10.55 -1.04 4.66
N VAL A 174 9.86 0.04 4.27
CA VAL A 174 9.77 1.26 5.09
C VAL A 174 9.18 0.95 6.46
N LEU A 175 8.06 0.21 6.54
CA LEU A 175 7.41 -0.08 7.81
C LEU A 175 8.27 -0.98 8.70
N VAL A 176 8.97 -1.98 8.15
CA VAL A 176 9.95 -2.80 8.88
C VAL A 176 11.08 -1.95 9.46
N MET A 177 11.63 -1.03 8.66
CA MET A 177 12.70 -0.14 9.12
C MET A 177 12.20 0.85 10.19
N MET A 178 10.98 1.38 10.07
CA MET A 178 10.38 2.24 11.09
C MET A 178 10.30 1.51 12.44
N LEU A 179 9.82 0.26 12.44
CA LEU A 179 9.75 -0.55 13.67
C LEU A 179 11.14 -0.86 14.24
N ALA A 180 12.12 -1.13 13.39
CA ALA A 180 13.49 -1.42 13.83
C ALA A 180 14.22 -0.20 14.43
N MET A 181 13.75 1.02 14.14
CA MET A 181 14.28 2.27 14.70
C MET A 181 13.57 2.69 16.00
N GLU A 182 12.49 2.03 16.39
CA GLU A 182 11.84 2.30 17.67
C GLU A 182 12.76 1.81 18.82
N PRO A 183 12.84 2.58 19.92
CA PRO A 183 13.54 2.09 21.09
C PRO A 183 12.91 0.77 21.57
N SER A 184 13.76 -0.21 21.89
CA SER A 184 13.28 -1.43 22.54
C SER A 184 12.53 -1.06 23.84
N PRO A 185 11.36 -1.65 24.08
CA PRO A 185 10.59 -1.39 25.30
C PRO A 185 11.33 -1.79 26.58
#